data_51957b9d1c96f73a903f58abd41e1c2a
#
_entry.id   51957b9d1c96f73a903f58abd41e1c2a
#
_cell.length_a   1.000
_cell.length_b   1.000
_cell.length_c   1.000
_cell.angle_alpha   90.00
_cell.angle_beta   90.00
_cell.angle_gamma   90.00
#
_symmetry.space_group_name_H-M   'P 1'
#
loop_
_entity.id
_entity.type
_entity.pdbx_description
1 polymer ?
#
loop_
_entity_poly.entity_id
_entity_poly.type
_entity_poly.pdbx_seq_one_letter_code
_entity_poly.pdbx_strand_id
1 'polypeptide(L)'
;QIDNTLFIKNRKNFTNKLNANSVAFFNSNDIYPVSADSTLPFEQHRDIFYLSGIDQEESILVLFPDSINENFKEILFIRETNDHIVHWEGEKLTKSDAFEISGIKNVHWLGEFDKILGKILKEVDHVYINTNEHYRQNVETQTREDRFIEKLKNFGGLSFKKSNPILQYQRSVKDEIELSLIKKACDITKKGFERVLGFVEPGVWEYEIEAELSHEFLKNRSKRFAYTP
;
A
#
# COMPACT_ATOMS: atom_id res chain seq x y z
N GLN A 1 1.54 -15.32 6.25
CA GLN A 1 0.57 -14.41 5.63
C GLN A 1 -0.25 -13.73 6.72
N ILE A 2 -0.61 -12.45 6.55
CA ILE A 2 -1.53 -11.74 7.45
C ILE A 2 -2.95 -12.24 7.16
N ASP A 3 -3.76 -12.43 8.20
CA ASP A 3 -5.15 -12.81 8.05
C ASP A 3 -5.91 -11.67 7.34
N ASN A 4 -6.59 -11.98 6.24
CA ASN A 4 -7.29 -10.99 5.43
C ASN A 4 -8.52 -10.37 6.12
N THR A 5 -9.00 -10.98 7.21
CA THR A 5 -10.07 -10.41 8.05
C THR A 5 -9.69 -9.04 8.59
N LEU A 6 -8.40 -8.78 8.83
CA LEU A 6 -7.90 -7.45 9.21
C LEU A 6 -8.20 -6.43 8.10
N PHE A 7 -7.85 -6.73 6.86
CA PHE A 7 -8.03 -5.81 5.73
C PHE A 7 -9.50 -5.58 5.41
N ILE A 8 -10.33 -6.63 5.48
CA ILE A 8 -11.78 -6.53 5.33
C ILE A 8 -12.37 -5.58 6.39
N LYS A 9 -11.98 -5.77 7.65
CA LYS A 9 -12.40 -4.90 8.76
C LYS A 9 -11.95 -3.46 8.57
N ASN A 10 -10.69 -3.25 8.16
CA ASN A 10 -10.13 -1.92 7.93
C ASN A 10 -10.89 -1.17 6.83
N ARG A 11 -11.20 -1.84 5.70
CA ARG A 11 -12.01 -1.25 4.63
C ARG A 11 -13.42 -0.92 5.09
N LYS A 12 -14.07 -1.82 5.82
CA LYS A 12 -15.40 -1.59 6.38
C LYS A 12 -15.42 -0.37 7.32
N ASN A 13 -14.43 -0.26 8.20
CA ASN A 13 -14.33 0.86 9.13
C ASN A 13 -14.06 2.18 8.38
N PHE A 14 -13.26 2.15 7.32
CA PHE A 14 -12.99 3.31 6.49
C PHE A 14 -14.24 3.74 5.71
N THR A 15 -14.91 2.83 5.01
CA THR A 15 -16.09 3.13 4.20
C THR A 15 -17.26 3.66 5.01
N ASN A 16 -17.42 3.21 6.26
CA ASN A 16 -18.43 3.74 7.20
C ASN A 16 -18.22 5.22 7.58
N LYS A 17 -17.09 5.82 7.26
CA LYS A 17 -16.76 7.23 7.53
C LYS A 17 -16.84 8.12 6.29
N LEU A 18 -17.10 7.55 5.14
CA LEU A 18 -17.28 8.31 3.92
C LEU A 18 -18.63 9.06 3.94
N ASN A 19 -18.68 10.20 3.28
CA ASN A 19 -19.93 10.85 2.98
C ASN A 19 -20.75 9.97 2.03
N ALA A 20 -22.06 10.14 2.05
CA ALA A 20 -22.92 9.47 1.07
C ALA A 20 -22.49 9.78 -0.36
N ASN A 21 -22.70 8.82 -1.25
CA ASN A 21 -22.37 8.91 -2.68
C ASN A 21 -20.91 9.26 -2.97
N SER A 22 -20.00 8.62 -2.23
CA SER A 22 -18.55 8.85 -2.31
C SER A 22 -17.81 7.64 -2.80
N VAL A 23 -16.76 7.87 -3.59
CA VAL A 23 -15.73 6.88 -3.93
C VAL A 23 -14.37 7.29 -3.35
N ALA A 24 -13.60 6.33 -2.89
CA ALA A 24 -12.23 6.54 -2.44
C ALA A 24 -11.24 5.76 -3.33
N PHE A 25 -10.12 6.39 -3.66
CA PHE A 25 -9.04 5.79 -4.43
C PHE A 25 -7.75 5.77 -3.60
N PHE A 26 -7.03 4.66 -3.71
CA PHE A 26 -5.70 4.48 -3.12
C PHE A 26 -4.77 3.89 -4.17
N ASN A 27 -3.74 4.64 -4.52
CA ASN A 27 -2.74 4.21 -5.48
C ASN A 27 -1.52 3.62 -4.76
N SER A 28 -0.87 2.64 -5.41
CA SER A 28 0.49 2.23 -5.03
C SER A 28 1.48 3.37 -5.28
N ASN A 29 2.63 3.31 -4.63
CA ASN A 29 3.76 4.15 -5.02
C ASN A 29 4.26 3.78 -6.42
N ASP A 30 5.09 4.65 -7.00
CA ASP A 30 5.84 4.38 -8.21
C ASP A 30 7.08 3.52 -7.91
N ILE A 31 7.56 2.83 -8.95
CA ILE A 31 8.95 2.36 -9.00
C ILE A 31 9.80 3.58 -9.35
N TYR A 32 10.76 3.93 -8.49
CA TYR A 32 11.60 5.09 -8.72
C TYR A 32 12.83 4.72 -9.56
N PRO A 33 13.00 5.30 -10.76
CA PRO A 33 14.15 5.03 -11.61
C PRO A 33 15.42 5.67 -11.05
N VAL A 34 16.53 4.96 -11.16
CA VAL A 34 17.87 5.47 -10.80
C VAL A 34 18.63 5.86 -12.07
N SER A 35 18.92 4.90 -12.95
CA SER A 35 19.58 5.11 -14.24
C SER A 35 19.44 3.88 -15.12
N ALA A 36 19.37 4.06 -16.43
CA ALA A 36 19.14 2.98 -17.40
C ALA A 36 17.88 2.16 -16.99
N ASP A 37 18.02 0.87 -16.76
CA ASP A 37 16.97 -0.05 -16.30
C ASP A 37 16.99 -0.29 -14.77
N SER A 38 17.88 0.41 -14.05
CA SER A 38 18.00 0.28 -12.59
C SER A 38 16.96 1.12 -11.86
N THR A 39 16.41 0.55 -10.80
CA THR A 39 15.42 1.20 -9.93
C THR A 39 15.78 1.05 -8.47
N LEU A 40 15.26 1.95 -7.62
CA LEU A 40 15.24 1.71 -6.18
C LEU A 40 14.31 0.54 -5.86
N PRO A 41 14.56 -0.19 -4.75
CA PRO A 41 13.62 -1.19 -4.27
C PRO A 41 12.22 -0.59 -4.10
N PHE A 42 11.20 -1.29 -4.61
CA PHE A 42 9.82 -0.83 -4.47
C PHE A 42 9.38 -0.85 -3.01
N GLU A 43 8.76 0.22 -2.57
CA GLU A 43 8.05 0.31 -1.29
C GLU A 43 6.60 0.69 -1.51
N GLN A 44 5.69 -0.11 -0.95
CA GLN A 44 4.26 0.13 -1.07
C GLN A 44 3.82 1.33 -0.23
N HIS A 45 2.86 2.10 -0.76
CA HIS A 45 2.17 3.13 0.01
C HIS A 45 1.43 2.50 1.19
N ARG A 46 1.69 3.02 2.40
CA ARG A 46 1.24 2.39 3.66
C ARG A 46 -0.28 2.26 3.78
N ASP A 47 -1.03 3.17 3.17
CA ASP A 47 -2.49 3.18 3.30
C ASP A 47 -3.16 2.15 2.40
N ILE A 48 -2.72 1.98 1.15
CA ILE A 48 -3.22 0.88 0.32
C ILE A 48 -2.85 -0.47 0.93
N PHE A 49 -1.63 -0.61 1.49
CA PHE A 49 -1.25 -1.83 2.21
C PHE A 49 -2.14 -2.07 3.43
N TYR A 50 -2.41 -1.05 4.26
CA TYR A 50 -3.27 -1.14 5.43
C TYR A 50 -4.70 -1.58 5.10
N LEU A 51 -5.21 -1.16 3.93
CA LEU A 51 -6.57 -1.47 3.49
C LEU A 51 -6.68 -2.77 2.70
N SER A 52 -5.60 -3.26 2.08
CA SER A 52 -5.68 -4.41 1.16
C SER A 52 -4.66 -5.52 1.42
N GLY A 53 -3.57 -5.25 2.10
CA GLY A 53 -2.44 -6.18 2.25
C GLY A 53 -1.59 -6.34 0.98
N ILE A 54 -1.91 -5.63 -0.09
CA ILE A 54 -1.20 -5.74 -1.38
C ILE A 54 0.12 -5.00 -1.31
N ASP A 55 1.21 -5.72 -1.53
CA ASP A 55 2.60 -5.20 -1.55
C ASP A 55 3.19 -5.38 -2.95
N GLN A 56 2.56 -4.75 -3.94
CA GLN A 56 2.95 -4.79 -5.34
C GLN A 56 2.73 -3.43 -5.99
N GLU A 57 3.66 -3.05 -6.85
CA GLU A 57 3.56 -1.85 -7.69
C GLU A 57 2.34 -1.89 -8.63
N GLU A 58 2.00 -0.75 -9.19
CA GLU A 58 0.94 -0.62 -10.19
C GLU A 58 -0.41 -1.21 -9.72
N SER A 59 -0.72 -1.00 -8.43
CA SER A 59 -1.98 -1.40 -7.82
C SER A 59 -2.85 -0.19 -7.51
N ILE A 60 -4.17 -0.34 -7.64
CA ILE A 60 -5.17 0.68 -7.29
C ILE A 60 -6.30 -0.01 -6.53
N LEU A 61 -6.62 0.50 -5.34
CA LEU A 61 -7.80 0.10 -4.58
C LEU A 61 -8.91 1.15 -4.77
N VAL A 62 -10.10 0.70 -5.08
CA VAL A 62 -11.31 1.52 -5.22
C VAL A 62 -12.35 1.05 -4.22
N LEU A 63 -12.90 2.00 -3.44
CA LEU A 63 -13.96 1.76 -2.46
C LEU A 63 -15.14 2.68 -2.73
N PHE A 64 -16.26 2.11 -3.17
CA PHE A 64 -17.52 2.83 -3.46
C PHE A 64 -18.70 2.13 -2.78
N PRO A 65 -18.89 2.34 -1.45
CA PRO A 65 -19.88 1.58 -0.66
C PRO A 65 -21.33 1.76 -1.13
N ASP A 66 -21.68 2.92 -1.66
CA ASP A 66 -23.04 3.25 -2.08
C ASP A 66 -23.35 2.84 -3.52
N SER A 67 -22.41 2.19 -4.22
CA SER A 67 -22.67 1.73 -5.59
C SER A 67 -23.85 0.77 -5.65
N ILE A 68 -24.78 1.01 -6.61
CA ILE A 68 -25.88 0.10 -6.92
C ILE A 68 -25.34 -1.21 -7.49
N ASN A 69 -24.23 -1.15 -8.19
CA ASN A 69 -23.55 -2.33 -8.70
C ASN A 69 -22.62 -2.90 -7.61
N GLU A 70 -23.00 -4.05 -7.05
CA GLU A 70 -22.20 -4.75 -6.03
C GLU A 70 -20.74 -4.96 -6.43
N ASN A 71 -20.47 -5.15 -7.73
CA ASN A 71 -19.12 -5.32 -8.25
C ASN A 71 -18.28 -4.04 -8.20
N PHE A 72 -18.87 -2.88 -7.92
CA PHE A 72 -18.14 -1.61 -7.82
C PHE A 72 -17.92 -1.17 -6.38
N LYS A 73 -18.47 -1.88 -5.39
CA LYS A 73 -18.32 -1.52 -3.97
C LYS A 73 -16.89 -1.63 -3.47
N GLU A 74 -16.19 -2.69 -3.87
CA GLU A 74 -14.76 -2.89 -3.62
C GLU A 74 -14.12 -3.45 -4.86
N ILE A 75 -13.14 -2.76 -5.43
CA ILE A 75 -12.38 -3.20 -6.60
C ILE A 75 -10.90 -3.06 -6.33
N LEU A 76 -10.14 -4.07 -6.69
CA LEU A 76 -8.70 -4.03 -6.70
C LEU A 76 -8.18 -4.19 -8.13
N PHE A 77 -7.40 -3.24 -8.58
CA PHE A 77 -6.67 -3.34 -9.84
C PHE A 77 -5.23 -3.69 -9.55
N ILE A 78 -4.71 -4.66 -10.29
CA ILE A 78 -3.31 -5.09 -10.21
C ILE A 78 -2.71 -5.15 -11.61
N ARG A 79 -1.39 -5.03 -11.67
CA ARG A 79 -0.63 -5.18 -12.91
C ARG A 79 -0.86 -6.57 -13.51
N GLU A 80 -1.06 -6.63 -14.83
CA GLU A 80 -1.06 -7.90 -15.57
C GLU A 80 0.28 -8.62 -15.43
N THR A 81 0.19 -9.94 -15.38
CA THR A 81 1.37 -10.81 -15.37
C THR A 81 1.30 -11.87 -16.46
N ASN A 82 2.45 -12.29 -16.95
CA ASN A 82 2.62 -13.35 -17.92
C ASN A 82 4.01 -13.99 -17.75
N ASP A 83 4.28 -15.09 -18.45
CA ASP A 83 5.53 -15.85 -18.32
C ASP A 83 6.78 -15.00 -18.63
N HIS A 84 6.68 -14.03 -19.54
CA HIS A 84 7.79 -13.14 -19.85
C HIS A 84 8.10 -12.19 -18.67
N ILE A 85 7.08 -11.62 -18.04
CA ILE A 85 7.24 -10.75 -16.87
C ILE A 85 7.81 -11.56 -15.70
N VAL A 86 7.29 -12.75 -15.45
CA VAL A 86 7.77 -13.65 -14.40
C VAL A 86 9.25 -13.98 -14.57
N HIS A 87 9.69 -14.22 -15.81
CA HIS A 87 11.08 -14.54 -16.11
C HIS A 87 12.07 -13.40 -15.78
N TRP A 88 11.71 -12.16 -16.10
CA TRP A 88 12.61 -11.01 -15.97
C TRP A 88 12.43 -10.18 -14.70
N GLU A 89 11.20 -10.12 -14.18
CA GLU A 89 10.84 -9.24 -13.07
C GLU A 89 10.42 -10.02 -11.81
N GLY A 90 10.42 -11.36 -11.89
CA GLY A 90 9.93 -12.22 -10.80
C GLY A 90 8.40 -12.36 -10.77
N GLU A 91 7.95 -13.22 -9.86
CA GLU A 91 6.52 -13.50 -9.70
C GLU A 91 5.73 -12.25 -9.33
N LYS A 92 4.60 -12.05 -10.02
CA LYS A 92 3.60 -11.02 -9.72
C LYS A 92 2.32 -11.69 -9.25
N LEU A 93 1.51 -10.96 -8.49
CA LEU A 93 0.25 -11.47 -7.98
C LEU A 93 -0.72 -11.82 -9.11
N THR A 94 -1.28 -13.02 -9.05
CA THR A 94 -2.46 -13.37 -9.82
C THR A 94 -3.71 -12.76 -9.19
N LYS A 95 -4.84 -12.77 -9.91
CA LYS A 95 -6.13 -12.33 -9.35
C LYS A 95 -6.54 -13.18 -8.13
N SER A 96 -6.20 -14.49 -8.15
CA SER A 96 -6.46 -15.39 -7.03
C SER A 96 -5.63 -15.04 -5.81
N ASP A 97 -4.31 -14.79 -5.98
CA ASP A 97 -3.43 -14.41 -4.88
C ASP A 97 -3.89 -13.08 -4.25
N ALA A 98 -4.26 -12.11 -5.10
CA ALA A 98 -4.75 -10.82 -4.64
C ALA A 98 -6.08 -10.94 -3.86
N PHE A 99 -6.97 -11.83 -4.27
CA PHE A 99 -8.18 -12.16 -3.51
C PHE A 99 -7.84 -12.81 -2.16
N GLU A 100 -6.97 -13.82 -2.14
CA GLU A 100 -6.57 -14.50 -0.90
C GLU A 100 -5.91 -13.57 0.11
N ILE A 101 -5.10 -12.61 -0.39
CA ILE A 101 -4.43 -11.63 0.46
C ILE A 101 -5.42 -10.60 1.01
N SER A 102 -6.26 -10.03 0.14
CA SER A 102 -7.07 -8.85 0.46
C SER A 102 -8.50 -9.16 0.91
N GLY A 103 -9.04 -10.31 0.51
CA GLY A 103 -10.45 -10.65 0.64
C GLY A 103 -11.35 -9.90 -0.36
N ILE A 104 -10.79 -9.17 -1.33
CA ILE A 104 -11.55 -8.44 -2.36
C ILE A 104 -11.88 -9.38 -3.51
N LYS A 105 -13.19 -9.60 -3.77
CA LYS A 105 -13.65 -10.51 -4.81
C LYS A 105 -13.46 -9.97 -6.23
N ASN A 106 -13.59 -8.66 -6.40
CA ASN A 106 -13.51 -8.03 -7.72
C ASN A 106 -12.08 -7.55 -7.99
N VAL A 107 -11.26 -8.45 -8.50
CA VAL A 107 -9.89 -8.15 -8.90
C VAL A 107 -9.81 -8.04 -10.42
N HIS A 108 -9.35 -6.90 -10.91
CA HIS A 108 -9.20 -6.57 -12.32
C HIS A 108 -7.74 -6.34 -12.69
N TRP A 109 -7.44 -6.49 -13.97
CA TRP A 109 -6.16 -6.02 -14.50
C TRP A 109 -6.14 -4.50 -14.63
N LEU A 110 -4.99 -3.89 -14.42
CA LEU A 110 -4.85 -2.43 -14.43
C LEU A 110 -5.29 -1.80 -15.77
N GLY A 111 -5.13 -2.50 -16.88
CA GLY A 111 -5.59 -2.05 -18.20
C GLY A 111 -7.10 -1.79 -18.31
N GLU A 112 -7.91 -2.36 -17.38
CA GLU A 112 -9.36 -2.14 -17.34
C GLU A 112 -9.74 -0.87 -16.53
N PHE A 113 -8.79 -0.25 -15.83
CA PHE A 113 -9.05 0.80 -14.86
C PHE A 113 -9.79 2.00 -15.46
N ASP A 114 -9.32 2.56 -16.56
CA ASP A 114 -9.89 3.78 -17.14
C ASP A 114 -11.34 3.59 -17.59
N LYS A 115 -11.66 2.42 -18.13
CA LYS A 115 -13.03 2.08 -18.54
C LYS A 115 -13.98 2.00 -17.33
N ILE A 116 -13.51 1.42 -16.23
CA ILE A 116 -14.31 1.28 -15.00
C ILE A 116 -14.40 2.63 -14.28
N LEU A 117 -13.28 3.37 -14.18
CA LEU A 117 -13.24 4.73 -13.64
C LEU A 117 -14.29 5.63 -14.29
N GLY A 118 -14.36 5.66 -15.63
CA GLY A 118 -15.32 6.49 -16.35
C GLY A 118 -16.80 6.13 -16.06
N LYS A 119 -17.10 4.92 -15.61
CA LYS A 119 -18.44 4.54 -15.16
C LYS A 119 -18.69 5.04 -13.73
N ILE A 120 -17.77 4.78 -12.80
CA ILE A 120 -17.89 5.15 -11.38
C ILE A 120 -18.05 6.67 -11.23
N LEU A 121 -17.24 7.46 -11.92
CA LEU A 121 -17.25 8.92 -11.79
C LEU A 121 -18.55 9.60 -12.26
N LYS A 122 -19.41 8.89 -12.99
CA LYS A 122 -20.75 9.37 -13.37
C LYS A 122 -21.80 9.19 -12.27
N GLU A 123 -21.49 8.37 -11.26
CA GLU A 123 -22.42 7.96 -10.21
C GLU A 123 -22.12 8.61 -8.86
N VAL A 124 -21.00 9.36 -8.73
CA VAL A 124 -20.53 9.89 -7.45
C VAL A 124 -20.52 11.42 -7.41
N ASP A 125 -20.77 11.96 -6.20
CA ASP A 125 -20.66 13.39 -5.93
C ASP A 125 -19.28 13.76 -5.32
N HIS A 126 -18.71 12.83 -4.56
CA HIS A 126 -17.47 13.07 -3.83
C HIS A 126 -16.39 12.02 -4.15
N VAL A 127 -15.17 12.50 -4.28
CA VAL A 127 -13.98 11.66 -4.46
C VAL A 127 -13.03 11.88 -3.30
N TYR A 128 -12.74 10.81 -2.55
CA TYR A 128 -11.70 10.81 -1.53
C TYR A 128 -10.36 10.47 -2.15
N ILE A 129 -9.42 11.37 -2.01
CA ILE A 129 -8.02 11.26 -2.46
C ILE A 129 -7.10 11.04 -1.28
N ASN A 130 -5.96 10.42 -1.51
CA ASN A 130 -4.99 10.02 -0.49
C ASN A 130 -3.68 10.79 -0.61
N THR A 131 -3.72 12.11 -0.43
CA THR A 131 -2.53 12.97 -0.45
C THR A 131 -1.67 12.75 0.79
N ASN A 132 -0.35 12.88 0.63
CA ASN A 132 0.55 12.91 1.77
C ASN A 132 0.46 14.27 2.47
N GLU A 133 -0.03 14.27 3.71
CA GLU A 133 -0.26 15.45 4.53
C GLU A 133 0.87 15.68 5.57
N HIS A 134 2.00 14.95 5.47
CA HIS A 134 3.06 15.10 6.45
C HIS A 134 3.79 16.44 6.29
N TYR A 135 3.91 17.22 7.36
CA TYR A 135 4.46 18.58 7.36
C TYR A 135 5.93 18.69 6.90
N ARG A 136 6.68 17.58 6.92
CA ARG A 136 8.06 17.50 6.42
C ARG A 136 8.14 17.11 4.95
N GLN A 137 6.98 16.88 4.30
CA GLN A 137 7.01 16.57 2.89
C GLN A 137 7.36 17.83 2.10
N ASN A 138 8.58 17.86 1.63
CA ASN A 138 9.04 18.83 0.62
C ASN A 138 9.64 18.00 -0.52
N VAL A 139 8.78 17.54 -1.44
CA VAL A 139 9.16 16.68 -2.55
C VAL A 139 8.83 17.41 -3.84
N GLU A 140 9.83 17.65 -4.67
CA GLU A 140 9.66 18.25 -6.00
C GLU A 140 9.16 17.22 -7.03
N THR A 141 9.37 15.93 -6.75
CA THR A 141 8.95 14.84 -7.63
C THR A 141 7.43 14.63 -7.55
N GLN A 142 6.76 14.69 -8.69
CA GLN A 142 5.35 14.38 -8.78
C GLN A 142 5.09 12.89 -8.49
N THR A 143 4.27 12.60 -7.48
CA THR A 143 3.88 11.25 -7.09
C THR A 143 2.82 10.68 -8.03
N ARG A 144 2.59 9.36 -7.96
CA ARG A 144 1.48 8.71 -8.67
C ARG A 144 0.12 9.28 -8.25
N GLU A 145 -0.04 9.58 -6.97
CA GLU A 145 -1.27 10.20 -6.44
C GLU A 145 -1.50 11.59 -7.03
N ASP A 146 -0.46 12.43 -7.15
CA ASP A 146 -0.58 13.75 -7.76
C ASP A 146 -1.03 13.66 -9.22
N ARG A 147 -0.43 12.76 -10.01
CA ARG A 147 -0.84 12.52 -11.39
C ARG A 147 -2.27 12.00 -11.50
N PHE A 148 -2.69 11.17 -10.57
CA PHE A 148 -4.05 10.66 -10.52
C PHE A 148 -5.06 11.78 -10.19
N ILE A 149 -4.74 12.65 -9.24
CA ILE A 149 -5.57 13.82 -8.89
C ILE A 149 -5.71 14.76 -10.10
N GLU A 150 -4.61 15.05 -10.81
CA GLU A 150 -4.67 15.86 -12.03
C GLU A 150 -5.57 15.23 -13.12
N LYS A 151 -5.51 13.90 -13.27
CA LYS A 151 -6.42 13.18 -14.16
C LYS A 151 -7.88 13.33 -13.74
N LEU A 152 -8.18 13.23 -12.44
CA LEU A 152 -9.54 13.38 -11.91
C LEU A 152 -10.10 14.80 -12.09
N LYS A 153 -9.26 15.83 -12.04
CA LYS A 153 -9.69 17.24 -12.27
C LYS A 153 -10.28 17.47 -13.67
N ASN A 154 -9.95 16.63 -14.64
CA ASN A 154 -10.55 16.68 -15.99
C ASN A 154 -12.01 16.23 -16.01
N PHE A 155 -12.50 15.58 -14.95
CA PHE A 155 -13.90 15.22 -14.79
C PHE A 155 -14.59 16.32 -13.99
N GLY A 156 -15.49 17.07 -14.63
CA GLY A 156 -16.22 18.17 -13.98
C GLY A 156 -17.22 17.66 -12.92
N GLY A 157 -17.58 18.53 -11.98
CA GLY A 157 -18.66 18.27 -11.02
C GLY A 157 -18.28 17.46 -9.77
N LEU A 158 -17.01 17.06 -9.63
CA LEU A 158 -16.54 16.25 -8.49
C LEU A 158 -16.14 17.14 -7.31
N SER A 159 -16.52 16.76 -6.10
CA SER A 159 -16.04 17.34 -4.84
C SER A 159 -14.95 16.47 -4.24
N PHE A 160 -13.74 17.02 -4.09
CA PHE A 160 -12.60 16.29 -3.53
C PHE A 160 -12.60 16.34 -2.00
N LYS A 161 -12.38 15.20 -1.38
CA LYS A 161 -12.26 14.99 0.06
C LYS A 161 -10.91 14.33 0.37
N LYS A 162 -10.45 14.46 1.61
CA LYS A 162 -9.19 13.87 2.07
C LYS A 162 -9.44 12.55 2.81
N SER A 163 -8.76 11.49 2.44
CA SER A 163 -8.79 10.18 3.13
C SER A 163 -7.98 10.18 4.42
N ASN A 164 -6.93 11.00 4.47
CA ASN A 164 -5.95 10.99 5.55
C ASN A 164 -6.54 11.17 6.97
N PRO A 165 -7.47 12.10 7.26
CA PRO A 165 -8.04 12.24 8.60
C PRO A 165 -8.77 10.98 9.08
N ILE A 166 -9.45 10.29 8.17
CA ILE A 166 -10.15 9.03 8.48
C ILE A 166 -9.14 7.95 8.85
N LEU A 167 -8.10 7.78 8.02
CA LEU A 167 -7.07 6.77 8.23
C LEU A 167 -6.24 7.04 9.49
N GLN A 168 -5.87 8.30 9.77
CA GLN A 168 -5.17 8.66 10.99
C GLN A 168 -5.96 8.27 12.24
N TYR A 169 -7.23 8.62 12.28
CA TYR A 169 -8.11 8.25 13.41
C TYR A 169 -8.23 6.73 13.53
N GLN A 170 -8.50 6.03 12.44
CA GLN A 170 -8.66 4.58 12.43
C GLN A 170 -7.39 3.84 12.89
N ARG A 171 -6.22 4.29 12.44
CA ARG A 171 -4.91 3.68 12.75
C ARG A 171 -4.39 4.05 14.14
N SER A 172 -5.00 5.02 14.83
CA SER A 172 -4.58 5.40 16.20
C SER A 172 -4.87 4.29 17.22
N VAL A 173 -5.94 3.52 17.03
CA VAL A 173 -6.32 2.38 17.89
C VAL A 173 -6.05 1.08 17.13
N LYS A 174 -5.15 0.24 17.68
CA LYS A 174 -4.71 -1.01 17.04
C LYS A 174 -5.66 -2.15 17.32
N ASP A 175 -5.89 -2.96 16.31
CA ASP A 175 -6.58 -4.26 16.43
C ASP A 175 -5.66 -5.32 17.04
N GLU A 176 -6.21 -6.41 17.55
CA GLU A 176 -5.43 -7.52 18.11
C GLU A 176 -4.47 -8.16 17.10
N ILE A 177 -4.85 -8.25 15.82
CA ILE A 177 -3.97 -8.74 14.77
C ILE A 177 -2.81 -7.76 14.56
N GLU A 178 -3.08 -6.45 14.52
CA GLU A 178 -2.04 -5.41 14.41
C GLU A 178 -1.08 -5.46 15.61
N LEU A 179 -1.60 -5.64 16.83
CA LEU A 179 -0.78 -5.79 18.05
C LEU A 179 0.12 -7.00 17.95
N SER A 180 -0.37 -8.13 17.43
CA SER A 180 0.44 -9.34 17.26
C SER A 180 1.59 -9.11 16.26
N LEU A 181 1.32 -8.39 15.17
CA LEU A 181 2.33 -8.05 14.17
C LEU A 181 3.39 -7.08 14.72
N ILE A 182 2.98 -6.10 15.52
CA ILE A 182 3.89 -5.15 16.19
C ILE A 182 4.79 -5.91 17.16
N LYS A 183 4.23 -6.80 18.00
CA LYS A 183 5.02 -7.64 18.91
C LYS A 183 6.06 -8.47 18.17
N LYS A 184 5.65 -9.11 17.04
CA LYS A 184 6.58 -9.89 16.21
C LYS A 184 7.70 -9.00 15.62
N ALA A 185 7.39 -7.79 15.18
CA ALA A 185 8.41 -6.85 14.71
C ALA A 185 9.39 -6.46 15.83
N CYS A 186 8.89 -6.20 17.04
CA CYS A 186 9.73 -5.94 18.22
C CYS A 186 10.63 -7.13 18.54
N ASP A 187 10.13 -8.37 18.47
CA ASP A 187 10.93 -9.58 18.72
C ASP A 187 12.05 -9.75 17.68
N ILE A 188 11.79 -9.42 16.41
CA ILE A 188 12.82 -9.42 15.36
C ILE A 188 13.88 -8.37 15.65
N THR A 189 13.47 -7.16 16.01
CA THR A 189 14.37 -6.07 16.37
C THR A 189 15.23 -6.44 17.58
N LYS A 190 14.63 -7.04 18.62
CA LYS A 190 15.35 -7.54 19.78
C LYS A 190 16.47 -8.50 19.39
N LYS A 191 16.19 -9.48 18.54
CA LYS A 191 17.21 -10.44 18.04
C LYS A 191 18.33 -9.74 17.29
N GLY A 192 18.00 -8.72 16.46
CA GLY A 192 19.00 -7.91 15.80
C GLY A 192 19.94 -7.21 16.77
N PHE A 193 19.40 -6.58 17.82
CA PHE A 193 20.22 -5.96 18.86
C PHE A 193 21.05 -6.98 19.65
N GLU A 194 20.48 -8.13 20.01
CA GLU A 194 21.22 -9.19 20.70
C GLU A 194 22.41 -9.67 19.86
N ARG A 195 22.22 -9.78 18.53
CA ARG A 195 23.30 -10.14 17.61
C ARG A 195 24.39 -9.06 17.57
N VAL A 196 24.03 -7.79 17.43
CA VAL A 196 24.97 -6.66 17.41
C VAL A 196 25.75 -6.55 18.72
N LEU A 197 25.08 -6.70 19.86
CA LEU A 197 25.75 -6.67 21.17
C LEU A 197 26.78 -7.78 21.34
N GLY A 198 26.61 -8.91 20.67
CA GLY A 198 27.60 -9.99 20.64
C GLY A 198 28.72 -9.82 19.61
N PHE A 199 28.58 -8.87 18.69
CA PHE A 199 29.51 -8.64 17.57
C PHE A 199 30.37 -7.40 17.78
N VAL A 200 29.81 -6.33 18.36
CA VAL A 200 30.46 -5.02 18.43
C VAL A 200 31.67 -5.02 19.37
N GLU A 201 32.80 -4.58 18.83
CA GLU A 201 34.06 -4.38 19.57
C GLU A 201 34.80 -3.15 19.01
N PRO A 202 35.81 -2.63 19.71
CA PRO A 202 36.63 -1.53 19.19
C PRO A 202 37.28 -1.89 17.85
N GLY A 203 37.08 -1.05 16.83
CA GLY A 203 37.60 -1.23 15.49
C GLY A 203 36.58 -1.73 14.47
N VAL A 204 35.38 -2.13 14.88
CA VAL A 204 34.26 -2.47 13.98
C VAL A 204 33.73 -1.21 13.32
N TRP A 205 33.48 -1.28 12.01
CA TRP A 205 32.90 -0.21 11.23
C TRP A 205 31.36 -0.20 11.32
N GLU A 206 30.74 0.97 11.17
CA GLU A 206 29.27 1.14 11.23
C GLU A 206 28.54 0.23 10.22
N TYR A 207 29.03 0.13 8.97
CA TYR A 207 28.44 -0.73 7.96
C TYR A 207 28.54 -2.24 8.25
N GLU A 208 29.50 -2.66 9.09
CA GLU A 208 29.58 -4.05 9.57
C GLU A 208 28.47 -4.32 10.58
N ILE A 209 28.15 -3.34 11.45
CA ILE A 209 27.01 -3.39 12.37
C ILE A 209 25.69 -3.42 11.59
N GLU A 210 25.58 -2.60 10.53
CA GLU A 210 24.43 -2.62 9.62
C GLU A 210 24.26 -3.99 8.96
N ALA A 211 25.36 -4.62 8.52
CA ALA A 211 25.33 -5.95 7.91
C ALA A 211 24.81 -7.02 8.89
N GLU A 212 25.22 -6.97 10.18
CA GLU A 212 24.75 -7.89 11.20
C GLU A 212 23.26 -7.71 11.53
N LEU A 213 22.78 -6.48 11.62
CA LEU A 213 21.36 -6.18 11.77
C LEU A 213 20.56 -6.67 10.58
N SER A 214 21.00 -6.35 9.37
CA SER A 214 20.37 -6.74 8.10
C SER A 214 20.26 -8.26 7.99
N HIS A 215 21.34 -8.97 8.31
CA HIS A 215 21.35 -10.44 8.32
C HIS A 215 20.26 -10.99 9.24
N GLU A 216 20.19 -10.51 10.48
CA GLU A 216 19.21 -11.05 11.44
C GLU A 216 17.77 -10.72 11.05
N PHE A 217 17.53 -9.53 10.52
CA PHE A 217 16.21 -9.14 10.04
C PHE A 217 15.74 -10.01 8.88
N LEU A 218 16.58 -10.19 7.85
CA LEU A 218 16.27 -11.03 6.69
C LEU A 218 16.06 -12.50 7.08
N LYS A 219 16.93 -13.05 7.94
CA LYS A 219 16.81 -14.39 8.49
C LYS A 219 15.47 -14.63 9.19
N ASN A 220 14.95 -13.61 9.89
CA ASN A 220 13.64 -13.65 10.53
C ASN A 220 12.49 -13.21 9.61
N ARG A 221 12.71 -13.13 8.28
CA ARG A 221 11.72 -12.80 7.25
C ARG A 221 11.16 -11.39 7.31
N SER A 222 11.91 -10.44 7.87
CA SER A 222 11.64 -9.02 7.68
C SER A 222 12.18 -8.61 6.31
N LYS A 223 11.32 -8.07 5.46
CA LYS A 223 11.73 -7.63 4.12
C LYS A 223 12.35 -6.22 4.13
N ARG A 224 12.06 -5.43 5.16
CA ARG A 224 12.40 -4.00 5.20
C ARG A 224 12.72 -3.55 6.63
N PHE A 225 13.42 -2.43 6.69
CA PHE A 225 13.61 -1.69 7.92
C PHE A 225 12.45 -0.72 8.14
N ALA A 226 12.13 -0.41 9.40
CA ALA A 226 11.15 0.63 9.73
C ALA A 226 11.69 2.04 9.46
N TYR A 227 13.00 2.20 9.53
CA TYR A 227 13.79 3.40 9.25
C TYR A 227 15.17 2.95 8.75
N THR A 228 15.86 3.82 8.06
CA THR A 228 17.24 3.52 7.59
C THR A 228 18.14 3.26 8.79
N PRO A 229 18.84 2.15 8.83
CA PRO A 229 19.77 1.82 9.90
C PRO A 229 20.94 2.80 9.94
#